data_d951af1185866cee1a3cecbcb827156c
#
_entry.id   d951af1185866cee1a3cecbcb827156c
#
_cell.length_a   1.000
_cell.length_b   1.000
_cell.length_c   1.000
_cell.angle_alpha   90.00
_cell.angle_beta   90.00
_cell.angle_gamma   90.00
#
_symmetry.space_group_name_H-M   'P 1'
#
loop_
_entity.id
_entity.type
_entity.pdbx_description
1 polymer ?
#
loop_
_entity_poly.entity_id
_entity_poly.type
_entity_poly.pdbx_seq_one_letter_code
_entity_poly.pdbx_strand_id
1 'polypeptide(L)'
;MNKRIVFLILQKVLLSDEQKNRLPYSSESNTFHGRDIYAYNGALLADGEKSFEELGEPLDSTSVVKLPLTEAKLENDHLTGSIDVLDIRFGSLWTNIPYDLVKKADIKRGDKLTVTITYQGQTYYHDTIPFVTSFADVAIKDPLMYINSLVNVGIALNQASFADTYKIGTGNDWKIDLTRE
;
A
#
# COMPACT_ATOMS: atom_id res chain seq x y z
N MET A 1 -15.98 -15.70 -16.08
CA MET A 1 -15.90 -14.45 -15.26
C MET A 1 -15.20 -13.42 -16.13
N ASN A 2 -15.94 -12.45 -16.70
CA ASN A 2 -15.33 -11.44 -17.58
C ASN A 2 -14.40 -10.55 -16.75
N LYS A 3 -13.11 -10.68 -16.97
CA LYS A 3 -12.12 -9.75 -16.41
C LYS A 3 -12.30 -8.40 -17.12
N ARG A 4 -12.72 -7.38 -16.39
CA ARG A 4 -12.85 -6.01 -16.91
C ARG A 4 -11.54 -5.27 -16.62
N ILE A 5 -10.94 -4.72 -17.66
CA ILE A 5 -9.76 -3.87 -17.56
C ILE A 5 -10.25 -2.43 -17.58
N VAL A 6 -9.83 -1.65 -16.61
CA VAL A 6 -10.23 -0.25 -16.44
C VAL A 6 -8.98 0.63 -16.53
N PHE A 7 -9.01 1.63 -17.39
CA PHE A 7 -8.04 2.72 -17.44
C PHE A 7 -8.62 3.96 -16.77
N LEU A 8 -7.88 4.55 -15.85
CA LEU A 8 -8.28 5.73 -15.09
C LEU A 8 -7.29 6.87 -15.34
N ILE A 9 -7.78 7.98 -15.86
CA ILE A 9 -7.07 9.27 -15.86
C ILE A 9 -7.96 10.29 -15.13
N LEU A 10 -7.51 10.77 -14.00
CA LEU A 10 -8.04 11.76 -13.05
C LEU A 10 -9.56 12.13 -13.10
N GLN A 11 -10.24 12.06 -14.23
CA GLN A 11 -11.66 12.41 -14.38
C GLN A 11 -12.41 11.51 -15.38
N LYS A 12 -11.72 10.62 -16.07
CA LYS A 12 -12.35 9.72 -17.08
C LYS A 12 -12.03 8.28 -16.77
N VAL A 13 -13.02 7.42 -16.88
CA VAL A 13 -12.90 5.99 -16.72
C VAL A 13 -13.39 5.31 -18.00
N LEU A 14 -12.62 4.40 -18.53
CA LEU A 14 -12.98 3.63 -19.72
C LEU A 14 -12.98 2.14 -19.42
N LEU A 15 -13.95 1.43 -19.99
CA LEU A 15 -13.96 -0.02 -20.05
C LEU A 15 -13.17 -0.46 -21.28
N SER A 16 -11.98 -0.97 -21.09
CA SER A 16 -11.13 -1.40 -22.19
C SER A 16 -11.61 -2.71 -22.82
N ASP A 17 -11.61 -2.74 -24.17
CA ASP A 17 -11.76 -3.97 -24.92
C ASP A 17 -10.41 -4.70 -24.96
N GLU A 18 -10.31 -5.80 -24.23
CA GLU A 18 -9.07 -6.55 -24.11
C GLU A 18 -8.57 -7.08 -25.46
N GLN A 19 -9.48 -7.48 -26.37
CA GLN A 19 -9.07 -8.04 -27.67
C GLN A 19 -8.47 -6.97 -28.58
N LYS A 20 -9.03 -5.77 -28.58
CA LYS A 20 -8.54 -4.64 -29.40
C LYS A 20 -7.25 -4.04 -28.86
N ASN A 21 -7.08 -4.10 -27.54
CA ASN A 21 -5.98 -3.41 -26.85
C ASN A 21 -4.85 -4.33 -26.43
N ARG A 22 -4.86 -5.57 -26.89
CA ARG A 22 -3.82 -6.55 -26.59
C ARG A 22 -2.64 -6.43 -27.59
N LEU A 23 -1.44 -6.58 -27.07
CA LEU A 23 -0.22 -6.69 -27.88
C LEU A 23 -0.41 -7.79 -28.95
N PRO A 24 -0.10 -7.52 -30.23
CA PRO A 24 -0.18 -8.52 -31.29
C PRO A 24 0.55 -9.82 -30.92
N TYR A 25 -0.02 -10.94 -31.28
CA TYR A 25 0.51 -12.30 -31.07
C TYR A 25 0.61 -12.76 -29.61
N SER A 26 -0.04 -12.05 -28.66
CA SER A 26 -0.06 -12.44 -27.24
C SER A 26 -1.37 -13.11 -26.77
N SER A 27 -2.30 -13.39 -27.69
CA SER A 27 -3.63 -13.94 -27.38
C SER A 27 -3.60 -15.31 -26.70
N GLU A 28 -2.57 -16.12 -26.98
CA GLU A 28 -2.42 -17.45 -26.39
C GLU A 28 -1.96 -17.43 -24.92
N SER A 29 -1.56 -16.25 -24.41
CA SER A 29 -1.07 -16.09 -23.05
C SER A 29 -1.93 -15.10 -22.25
N ASN A 30 -2.79 -15.60 -21.36
CA ASN A 30 -3.75 -14.79 -20.62
C ASN A 30 -3.28 -14.39 -19.21
N THR A 31 -1.98 -14.56 -18.88
CA THR A 31 -1.46 -14.31 -17.53
C THR A 31 -0.63 -13.03 -17.40
N PHE A 32 -0.20 -12.43 -18.51
CA PHE A 32 0.72 -11.30 -18.52
C PHE A 32 0.07 -9.97 -18.94
N HIS A 33 -1.07 -9.62 -18.36
CA HIS A 33 -1.79 -8.38 -18.68
C HIS A 33 -0.93 -7.12 -18.49
N GLY A 34 -0.02 -7.12 -17.52
CA GLY A 34 0.94 -6.02 -17.32
C GLY A 34 1.79 -5.74 -18.56
N ARG A 35 2.29 -6.78 -19.21
CA ARG A 35 3.06 -6.70 -20.46
C ARG A 35 2.16 -6.43 -21.64
N ASP A 36 1.12 -7.28 -21.82
CA ASP A 36 0.39 -7.42 -23.07
C ASP A 36 -0.69 -6.35 -23.26
N ILE A 37 -1.14 -5.72 -22.17
CA ILE A 37 -2.18 -4.70 -22.21
C ILE A 37 -1.70 -3.39 -21.61
N TYR A 38 -1.22 -3.37 -20.36
CA TYR A 38 -0.92 -2.10 -19.70
C TYR A 38 0.32 -1.43 -20.30
N ALA A 39 1.44 -2.12 -20.38
CA ALA A 39 2.68 -1.56 -20.95
C ALA A 39 2.52 -1.23 -22.44
N TYR A 40 1.88 -2.10 -23.20
CA TYR A 40 1.64 -1.91 -24.63
C TYR A 40 0.80 -0.65 -24.88
N ASN A 41 -0.37 -0.52 -24.25
CA ASN A 41 -1.20 0.67 -24.45
C ASN A 41 -0.58 1.92 -23.82
N GLY A 42 0.17 1.79 -22.72
CA GLY A 42 0.93 2.89 -22.14
C GLY A 42 1.97 3.45 -23.12
N ALA A 43 2.66 2.58 -23.88
CA ALA A 43 3.60 2.99 -24.92
C ALA A 43 2.89 3.71 -26.06
N LEU A 44 1.77 3.16 -26.58
CA LEU A 44 1.00 3.78 -27.65
C LEU A 44 0.45 5.17 -27.28
N LEU A 45 0.00 5.33 -26.01
CA LEU A 45 -0.44 6.62 -25.50
C LEU A 45 0.71 7.62 -25.39
N ALA A 46 1.87 7.17 -24.92
CA ALA A 46 3.04 8.03 -24.75
C ALA A 46 3.63 8.50 -26.07
N ASP A 47 3.55 7.68 -27.10
CA ASP A 47 4.03 7.98 -28.46
C ASP A 47 3.00 8.75 -29.31
N GLY A 48 1.77 8.88 -28.83
CA GLY A 48 0.67 9.55 -29.52
C GLY A 48 0.04 8.72 -30.64
N GLU A 49 0.40 7.45 -30.79
CA GLU A 49 -0.21 6.53 -31.77
C GLU A 49 -1.66 6.16 -31.44
N LYS A 50 -2.05 6.36 -30.17
CA LYS A 50 -3.39 6.09 -29.67
C LYS A 50 -3.83 7.17 -28.67
N SER A 51 -5.06 7.62 -28.79
CA SER A 51 -5.67 8.51 -27.79
C SER A 51 -6.26 7.70 -26.63
N PHE A 52 -6.52 8.40 -25.49
CA PHE A 52 -7.15 7.75 -24.35
C PHE A 52 -8.55 7.22 -24.69
N GLU A 53 -9.32 7.97 -25.48
CA GLU A 53 -10.67 7.63 -25.90
C GLU A 53 -10.74 6.36 -26.77
N GLU A 54 -9.67 6.04 -27.49
CA GLU A 54 -9.59 4.83 -28.30
C GLU A 54 -9.32 3.53 -27.51
N LEU A 55 -9.03 3.67 -26.22
CA LEU A 55 -8.79 2.51 -25.34
C LEU A 55 -10.07 1.75 -24.99
N GLY A 56 -11.25 2.38 -25.08
CA GLY A 56 -12.50 1.69 -24.76
C GLY A 56 -13.72 2.60 -24.63
N GLU A 57 -14.79 2.01 -24.15
CA GLU A 57 -16.05 2.70 -23.96
C GLU A 57 -16.04 3.52 -22.65
N PRO A 58 -16.62 4.73 -22.63
CA PRO A 58 -16.79 5.50 -21.42
C PRO A 58 -17.54 4.72 -20.34
N LEU A 59 -17.00 4.72 -19.13
CA LEU A 59 -17.63 4.14 -17.97
C LEU A 59 -18.04 5.25 -17.01
N ASP A 60 -19.25 5.17 -16.44
CA ASP A 60 -19.66 6.10 -15.41
C ASP A 60 -18.70 5.97 -14.20
N SER A 61 -18.12 7.10 -13.80
CA SER A 61 -17.17 7.14 -12.68
C SER A 61 -17.78 6.67 -11.35
N THR A 62 -19.12 6.74 -11.21
CA THR A 62 -19.85 6.23 -10.05
C THR A 62 -19.88 4.71 -9.98
N SER A 63 -19.62 4.01 -11.11
CA SER A 63 -19.54 2.55 -11.18
C SER A 63 -18.23 2.00 -10.64
N VAL A 64 -17.21 2.86 -10.41
CA VAL A 64 -15.94 2.47 -9.82
C VAL A 64 -16.12 2.24 -8.33
N VAL A 65 -15.85 1.03 -7.87
CA VAL A 65 -15.89 0.71 -6.45
C VAL A 65 -14.78 1.48 -5.72
N LYS A 66 -15.18 2.38 -4.84
CA LYS A 66 -14.26 3.11 -3.96
C LYS A 66 -14.03 2.27 -2.71
N LEU A 67 -12.77 2.00 -2.41
CA LEU A 67 -12.41 1.40 -1.13
C LEU A 67 -12.54 2.46 -0.03
N PRO A 68 -13.11 2.13 1.13
CA PRO A 68 -13.10 3.02 2.28
C PRO A 68 -11.65 3.14 2.77
N LEU A 69 -11.04 4.29 2.57
CA LEU A 69 -9.67 4.57 3.00
C LEU A 69 -9.72 5.53 4.20
N THR A 70 -8.89 5.26 5.20
CA THR A 70 -8.61 6.20 6.28
C THR A 70 -7.31 6.92 5.92
N GLU A 71 -7.31 8.25 5.92
CA GLU A 71 -6.06 9.00 5.72
C GLU A 71 -5.21 8.97 6.99
N ALA A 72 -3.89 8.85 6.79
CA ALA A 72 -2.95 9.02 7.88
C ALA A 72 -2.87 10.48 8.30
N LYS A 73 -2.70 10.74 9.61
CA LYS A 73 -2.69 12.08 10.18
C LYS A 73 -1.58 12.26 11.19
N LEU A 74 -1.14 13.51 11.30
CA LEU A 74 -0.30 13.99 12.39
C LEU A 74 -1.08 15.06 13.18
N GLU A 75 -1.50 14.74 14.37
CA GLU A 75 -2.29 15.63 15.25
C GLU A 75 -1.80 15.49 16.70
N ASN A 76 -1.43 16.60 17.35
CA ASN A 76 -0.98 16.62 18.75
C ASN A 76 0.14 15.61 19.05
N ASP A 77 1.16 15.52 18.19
CA ASP A 77 2.28 14.60 18.29
C ASP A 77 1.91 13.10 18.11
N HIS A 78 0.67 12.79 17.78
CA HIS A 78 0.20 11.48 17.39
C HIS A 78 0.25 11.32 15.86
N LEU A 79 0.94 10.30 15.40
CA LEU A 79 1.00 9.92 13.99
C LEU A 79 0.13 8.68 13.80
N THR A 80 -1.08 8.90 13.30
CA THR A 80 -2.11 7.86 13.22
C THR A 80 -2.35 7.38 11.80
N GLY A 81 -2.74 6.11 11.65
CA GLY A 81 -3.04 5.50 10.36
C GLY A 81 -3.76 4.15 10.49
N SER A 82 -3.72 3.39 9.41
CA SER A 82 -4.24 2.03 9.31
C SER A 82 -3.16 1.03 8.86
N ILE A 83 -3.40 -0.25 9.10
CA ILE A 83 -2.60 -1.34 8.56
C ILE A 83 -3.17 -1.71 7.20
N ASP A 84 -2.50 -1.33 6.12
CA ASP A 84 -3.01 -1.51 4.77
C ASP A 84 -2.64 -2.86 4.16
N VAL A 85 -1.42 -3.33 4.42
CA VAL A 85 -0.88 -4.56 3.84
C VAL A 85 -0.15 -5.38 4.89
N LEU A 86 -0.34 -6.69 4.86
CA LEU A 86 0.53 -7.64 5.52
C LEU A 86 1.50 -8.21 4.48
N ASP A 87 2.81 -8.08 4.74
CA ASP A 87 3.80 -8.76 3.92
C ASP A 87 3.76 -10.26 4.23
N ILE A 88 3.16 -11.03 3.34
CA ILE A 88 2.94 -12.47 3.53
C ILE A 88 4.24 -13.29 3.64
N ARG A 89 5.39 -12.75 3.22
CA ARG A 89 6.68 -13.44 3.27
C ARG A 89 7.34 -13.31 4.63
N PHE A 90 7.20 -12.13 5.25
CA PHE A 90 7.91 -11.79 6.48
C PHE A 90 6.99 -11.49 7.65
N GLY A 91 5.66 -11.38 7.41
CA GLY A 91 4.69 -11.02 8.43
C GLY A 91 4.85 -9.60 8.95
N SER A 92 5.50 -8.72 8.18
CA SER A 92 5.62 -7.30 8.50
C SER A 92 4.31 -6.57 8.22
N LEU A 93 4.02 -5.55 9.02
CA LEU A 93 2.86 -4.68 8.83
C LEU A 93 3.28 -3.48 7.99
N TRP A 94 2.56 -3.19 6.91
CA TRP A 94 2.73 -1.98 6.14
C TRP A 94 1.55 -1.06 6.38
N THR A 95 1.85 0.15 6.82
CA THR A 95 0.82 1.15 7.13
C THR A 95 0.60 2.09 5.96
N ASN A 96 -0.47 2.89 6.04
CA ASN A 96 -0.70 4.01 5.14
C ASN A 96 -0.01 5.31 5.58
N ILE A 97 0.83 5.28 6.62
CA ILE A 97 1.55 6.45 7.12
C ILE A 97 2.75 6.74 6.21
N PRO A 98 2.72 7.81 5.40
CA PRO A 98 3.84 8.13 4.52
C PRO A 98 5.03 8.70 5.29
N TYR A 99 6.24 8.47 4.81
CA TYR A 99 7.47 8.97 5.42
C TYR A 99 7.50 10.50 5.56
N ASP A 100 6.78 11.21 4.69
CA ASP A 100 6.69 12.67 4.79
C ASP A 100 5.98 13.13 6.07
N LEU A 101 5.01 12.37 6.59
CA LEU A 101 4.41 12.66 7.91
C LEU A 101 5.40 12.37 9.05
N VAL A 102 6.19 11.30 8.95
CA VAL A 102 7.26 10.99 9.92
C VAL A 102 8.27 12.14 10.00
N LYS A 103 8.68 12.68 8.84
CA LYS A 103 9.58 13.86 8.76
C LYS A 103 8.93 15.11 9.35
N LYS A 104 7.64 15.35 9.07
CA LYS A 104 6.90 16.49 9.64
C LYS A 104 6.76 16.39 11.17
N ALA A 105 6.70 15.18 11.71
CA ALA A 105 6.73 14.94 13.16
C ALA A 105 8.15 15.07 13.78
N ASP A 106 9.15 15.46 12.98
CA ASP A 106 10.58 15.52 13.36
C ASP A 106 11.11 14.19 13.97
N ILE A 107 10.54 13.05 13.56
CA ILE A 107 10.97 11.72 13.97
C ILE A 107 12.16 11.28 13.11
N LYS A 108 13.23 10.86 13.77
CA LYS A 108 14.52 10.50 13.15
C LYS A 108 14.88 9.05 13.43
N ARG A 109 15.71 8.49 12.57
CA ARG A 109 16.30 7.16 12.83
C ARG A 109 17.11 7.19 14.13
N GLY A 110 16.90 6.16 14.95
CA GLY A 110 17.42 6.08 16.30
C GLY A 110 16.42 6.51 17.38
N ASP A 111 15.37 7.26 17.02
CA ASP A 111 14.29 7.58 17.97
C ASP A 111 13.53 6.31 18.36
N LYS A 112 13.00 6.32 19.57
CA LYS A 112 12.07 5.32 20.05
C LYS A 112 10.66 5.88 20.00
N LEU A 113 9.72 5.05 19.56
CA LEU A 113 8.31 5.41 19.45
C LEU A 113 7.46 4.38 20.15
N THR A 114 6.51 4.87 20.94
CA THR A 114 5.43 4.03 21.43
C THR A 114 4.46 3.75 20.30
N VAL A 115 4.29 2.47 19.98
CA VAL A 115 3.40 1.97 18.93
C VAL A 115 2.18 1.33 19.58
N THR A 116 1.01 1.83 19.28
CA THR A 116 -0.27 1.24 19.73
C THR A 116 -1.03 0.75 18.51
N ILE A 117 -1.41 -0.52 18.47
CA ILE A 117 -2.23 -1.11 17.41
C ILE A 117 -3.53 -1.59 18.00
N THR A 118 -4.64 -1.14 17.42
CA THR A 118 -5.99 -1.47 17.89
C THR A 118 -6.86 -2.00 16.76
N TYR A 119 -7.83 -2.84 17.12
CA TYR A 119 -8.90 -3.29 16.25
C TYR A 119 -10.23 -3.18 16.99
N GLN A 120 -11.18 -2.43 16.44
CA GLN A 120 -12.50 -2.18 17.02
C GLN A 120 -12.44 -1.74 18.52
N GLY A 121 -11.44 -0.92 18.85
CA GLY A 121 -11.22 -0.39 20.21
C GLY A 121 -10.45 -1.31 21.15
N GLN A 122 -10.16 -2.55 20.77
CA GLN A 122 -9.30 -3.44 21.55
C GLN A 122 -7.84 -3.26 21.16
N THR A 123 -6.94 -3.17 22.13
CA THR A 123 -5.49 -3.11 21.90
C THR A 123 -4.91 -4.51 21.67
N TYR A 124 -4.18 -4.68 20.58
CA TYR A 124 -3.47 -5.90 20.21
C TYR A 124 -1.97 -5.79 20.42
N TYR A 125 -1.44 -4.57 20.30
CA TYR A 125 -0.03 -4.29 20.55
C TYR A 125 0.12 -2.91 21.19
N HIS A 126 1.02 -2.81 22.17
CA HIS A 126 1.41 -1.55 22.79
C HIS A 126 2.80 -1.72 23.38
N ASP A 127 3.81 -1.11 22.74
CA ASP A 127 5.19 -1.18 23.18
C ASP A 127 6.01 -0.04 22.56
N THR A 128 7.19 0.24 23.12
CA THR A 128 8.15 1.21 22.59
C THR A 128 9.21 0.51 21.75
N ILE A 129 9.31 0.87 20.48
CA ILE A 129 10.21 0.26 19.50
C ILE A 129 11.11 1.29 18.82
N PRO A 130 12.31 0.91 18.38
CA PRO A 130 13.22 1.82 17.69
C PRO A 130 12.83 2.04 16.23
N PHE A 131 13.03 3.25 15.73
CA PHE A 131 13.01 3.55 14.29
C PHE A 131 14.40 3.34 13.70
N VAL A 132 14.57 2.31 12.90
CA VAL A 132 15.87 1.87 12.40
C VAL A 132 15.98 1.90 10.87
N THR A 133 17.19 1.66 10.36
CA THR A 133 17.46 1.58 8.92
C THR A 133 17.34 0.16 8.40
N SER A 134 17.78 -0.81 9.19
CA SER A 134 17.88 -2.22 8.82
C SER A 134 17.31 -3.12 9.92
N PHE A 135 16.81 -4.28 9.52
CA PHE A 135 16.39 -5.34 10.45
C PHE A 135 17.56 -5.80 11.36
N ALA A 136 18.79 -5.72 10.85
CA ALA A 136 19.98 -6.09 11.60
C ALA A 136 20.34 -5.11 12.75
N ASP A 137 19.66 -3.96 12.82
CA ASP A 137 19.89 -2.96 13.88
C ASP A 137 19.24 -3.36 15.22
N VAL A 138 18.44 -4.44 15.24
CA VAL A 138 17.82 -4.99 16.44
C VAL A 138 18.10 -6.50 16.56
N ALA A 139 17.95 -7.07 17.76
CA ALA A 139 18.16 -8.50 17.97
C ALA A 139 17.07 -9.34 17.27
N ILE A 140 17.33 -10.64 17.09
CA ILE A 140 16.36 -11.57 16.51
C ILE A 140 15.12 -11.59 17.38
N LYS A 141 13.94 -11.47 16.72
CA LYS A 141 12.61 -11.34 17.31
C LYS A 141 12.31 -10.03 18.01
N ASP A 142 13.23 -9.07 18.02
CA ASP A 142 12.92 -7.74 18.53
C ASP A 142 12.09 -6.94 17.51
N PRO A 143 11.17 -6.08 17.98
CA PRO A 143 10.37 -5.23 17.13
C PRO A 143 11.15 -4.03 16.63
N LEU A 144 10.76 -3.56 15.45
CA LEU A 144 11.35 -2.39 14.80
C LEU A 144 10.32 -1.64 13.95
N MET A 145 10.51 -0.33 13.85
CA MET A 145 9.89 0.51 12.84
C MET A 145 10.92 0.79 11.72
N TYR A 146 10.47 0.75 10.46
CA TYR A 146 11.29 1.05 9.29
C TYR A 146 10.46 1.74 8.20
N ILE A 147 11.10 2.17 7.12
CA ILE A 147 10.40 2.68 5.93
C ILE A 147 10.46 1.60 4.85
N ASN A 148 9.28 1.17 4.41
CA ASN A 148 9.11 0.13 3.41
C ASN A 148 9.32 0.62 1.97
N SER A 149 9.22 -0.26 0.97
CA SER A 149 9.42 0.05 -0.44
C SER A 149 8.36 0.98 -1.05
N LEU A 150 7.22 1.17 -0.40
CA LEU A 150 6.20 2.16 -0.78
C LEU A 150 6.45 3.54 -0.14
N VAL A 151 7.58 3.71 0.54
CA VAL A 151 7.95 4.91 1.29
C VAL A 151 6.97 5.22 2.42
N ASN A 152 6.38 4.17 3.00
CA ASN A 152 5.50 4.24 4.16
C ASN A 152 6.14 3.57 5.38
N VAL A 153 5.61 3.86 6.57
CA VAL A 153 5.99 3.20 7.81
C VAL A 153 5.65 1.71 7.73
N GLY A 154 6.62 0.87 8.08
CA GLY A 154 6.48 -0.54 8.35
C GLY A 154 6.82 -0.89 9.79
N ILE A 155 6.12 -1.86 10.36
CA ILE A 155 6.40 -2.44 11.68
C ILE A 155 6.72 -3.92 11.48
N ALA A 156 7.78 -4.40 12.10
CA ALA A 156 8.23 -5.77 11.91
C ALA A 156 8.88 -6.35 13.16
N LEU A 157 9.07 -7.67 13.15
CA LEU A 157 10.02 -8.38 13.99
C LEU A 157 11.24 -8.80 13.17
N ASN A 158 12.41 -8.69 13.73
CA ASN A 158 13.60 -9.23 13.08
C ASN A 158 13.53 -10.77 13.03
N GLN A 159 13.52 -11.35 11.82
CA GLN A 159 13.42 -12.81 11.56
C GLN A 159 12.20 -13.50 12.19
N ALA A 160 11.08 -12.79 12.35
CA ALA A 160 9.81 -13.37 12.81
C ALA A 160 8.61 -12.63 12.21
N SER A 161 7.44 -13.25 12.21
CA SER A 161 6.19 -12.64 11.76
C SER A 161 5.59 -11.79 12.89
N PHE A 162 5.49 -10.47 12.68
CA PHE A 162 4.80 -9.57 13.60
C PHE A 162 3.29 -9.84 13.60
N ALA A 163 2.71 -9.98 12.41
CA ALA A 163 1.29 -10.24 12.24
C ALA A 163 0.83 -11.52 12.96
N ASP A 164 1.59 -12.63 12.79
CA ASP A 164 1.24 -13.90 13.42
C ASP A 164 1.48 -13.88 14.94
N THR A 165 2.57 -13.25 15.39
CA THR A 165 2.91 -13.15 16.81
C THR A 165 1.83 -12.43 17.61
N TYR A 166 1.34 -11.29 17.07
CA TYR A 166 0.40 -10.42 17.76
C TYR A 166 -1.04 -10.53 17.23
N LYS A 167 -1.31 -11.47 16.28
CA LYS A 167 -2.64 -11.71 15.70
C LYS A 167 -3.24 -10.46 15.05
N ILE A 168 -2.42 -9.71 14.34
CA ILE A 168 -2.80 -8.47 13.67
C ILE A 168 -3.22 -8.76 12.23
N GLY A 169 -4.34 -8.18 11.82
CA GLY A 169 -4.86 -8.20 10.46
C GLY A 169 -4.62 -6.90 9.70
N THR A 170 -5.38 -6.70 8.64
CA THR A 170 -5.31 -5.53 7.75
C THR A 170 -6.69 -4.95 7.51
N GLY A 171 -6.73 -3.71 7.05
CA GLY A 171 -7.94 -2.95 6.72
C GLY A 171 -8.20 -1.78 7.67
N ASN A 172 -9.22 -0.99 7.32
CA ASN A 172 -9.49 0.27 8.00
C ASN A 172 -9.79 0.19 9.50
N ASP A 173 -10.24 -0.97 9.99
CA ASP A 173 -10.53 -1.15 11.42
C ASP A 173 -9.27 -1.44 12.24
N TRP A 174 -8.18 -1.81 11.57
CA TRP A 174 -6.87 -1.94 12.18
C TRP A 174 -6.18 -0.57 12.22
N LYS A 175 -6.18 0.06 13.36
CA LYS A 175 -5.58 1.38 13.59
C LYS A 175 -4.20 1.25 14.20
N ILE A 176 -3.33 2.16 13.80
CA ILE A 176 -2.01 2.33 14.40
C ILE A 176 -1.83 3.77 14.84
N ASP A 177 -1.25 3.95 16.01
CA ASP A 177 -0.86 5.24 16.60
C ASP A 177 0.61 5.17 17.02
N LEU A 178 1.38 6.15 16.61
CA LEU A 178 2.79 6.31 16.91
C LEU A 178 2.99 7.62 17.66
N THR A 179 3.61 7.54 18.83
CA THR A 179 3.99 8.72 19.60
C THR A 179 5.47 8.66 19.98
N ARG A 180 6.14 9.82 20.02
CA ARG A 180 7.51 9.88 20.53
C ARG A 180 7.50 9.74 22.05
N GLU A 181 8.48 9.06 22.62
CA GLU A 181 8.78 9.09 24.05
C GLU A 181 9.23 10.47 24.52
#